data_13ad2db56b22828d0728ad301f36302e
#
_entry.id   13ad2db56b22828d0728ad301f36302e
#
_cell.length_a   1.000
_cell.length_b   1.000
_cell.length_c   1.000
_cell.angle_alpha   90.00
_cell.angle_beta   90.00
_cell.angle_gamma   90.00
#
_symmetry.space_group_name_H-M   'P 1'
#
loop_
_entity.id
_entity.type
_entity.pdbx_description
1 polymer ?
#
loop_
_entity_poly.entity_id
_entity_poly.type
_entity_poly.pdbx_seq_one_letter_code
_entity_poly.pdbx_strand_id
1 'polypeptide(L)'
;LPKKSKGMINNLCRSFAQKTESQRKEIFCNMLLSPVMHTDCTNARVNGESSYVFVCAVPDGSVLYFARGKKGHDGIKGTVVEDYQETLVHDHDVTFYKYGTGHQECLAHVLRYLKDSMDNEKDRTWNRQMHSLIQEMIHYRNGLSESEEPDPQTVSEFEERYKTILSIAGDEYDYEPPG
;
A
#
# COMPACT_ATOMS: atom_id res chain seq x y z
N LEU A 1 -0.10 -26.95 -29.73
CA LEU A 1 1.20 -26.59 -29.13
C LEU A 1 1.71 -27.79 -28.33
N PRO A 2 2.98 -28.23 -28.50
CA PRO A 2 3.53 -29.36 -27.74
C PRO A 2 3.45 -29.06 -26.23
N LYS A 3 2.99 -30.05 -25.44
CA LYS A 3 2.95 -29.94 -23.97
C LYS A 3 4.39 -29.83 -23.45
N LYS A 4 4.77 -28.64 -23.01
CA LYS A 4 6.07 -28.40 -22.36
C LYS A 4 6.09 -29.13 -21.00
N SER A 5 7.17 -29.84 -20.69
CA SER A 5 7.29 -30.54 -19.43
C SER A 5 7.44 -29.55 -18.25
N LYS A 6 6.92 -29.92 -17.06
CA LYS A 6 7.09 -29.13 -15.82
C LYS A 6 8.58 -28.84 -15.52
N GLY A 7 9.46 -29.81 -15.79
CA GLY A 7 10.91 -29.67 -15.62
C GLY A 7 11.51 -28.58 -16.53
N MET A 8 11.07 -28.51 -17.80
CA MET A 8 11.51 -27.47 -18.73
C MET A 8 11.14 -26.08 -18.25
N ILE A 9 9.88 -25.88 -17.80
CA ILE A 9 9.42 -24.60 -17.29
C ILE A 9 10.25 -24.19 -16.06
N ASN A 10 10.46 -25.10 -15.10
CA ASN A 10 11.26 -24.84 -13.91
C ASN A 10 12.71 -24.42 -14.27
N ASN A 11 13.34 -25.12 -15.23
CA ASN A 11 14.69 -24.77 -15.65
C ASN A 11 14.76 -23.39 -16.35
N LEU A 12 13.75 -23.03 -17.16
CA LEU A 12 13.64 -21.71 -17.74
C LEU A 12 13.49 -20.62 -16.69
N CYS A 13 12.63 -20.81 -15.69
CA CYS A 13 12.47 -19.87 -14.59
C CYS A 13 13.77 -19.68 -13.79
N ARG A 14 14.49 -20.76 -13.47
CA ARG A 14 15.80 -20.68 -12.81
C ARG A 14 16.83 -19.93 -13.64
N SER A 15 16.95 -20.28 -14.91
CA SER A 15 17.89 -19.60 -15.82
C SER A 15 17.57 -18.13 -15.98
N PHE A 16 16.28 -17.75 -16.06
CA PHE A 16 15.85 -16.37 -16.11
C PHE A 16 16.23 -15.61 -14.82
N ALA A 17 15.92 -16.19 -13.66
CA ALA A 17 16.25 -15.60 -12.36
C ALA A 17 17.76 -15.34 -12.20
N GLN A 18 18.61 -16.28 -12.65
CA GLN A 18 20.07 -16.11 -12.64
C GLN A 18 20.53 -14.98 -13.61
N LYS A 19 19.98 -14.95 -14.82
CA LYS A 19 20.36 -13.93 -15.82
C LYS A 19 19.92 -12.53 -15.44
N THR A 20 18.86 -12.38 -14.65
CA THR A 20 18.32 -11.08 -14.24
C THR A 20 18.76 -10.67 -12.84
N GLU A 21 19.64 -11.40 -12.18
CA GLU A 21 20.06 -11.12 -10.80
C GLU A 21 20.72 -9.75 -10.64
N SER A 22 21.60 -9.35 -11.56
CA SER A 22 22.24 -8.03 -11.52
C SER A 22 21.23 -6.90 -11.70
N GLN A 23 20.30 -7.03 -12.62
CA GLN A 23 19.23 -6.04 -12.85
C GLN A 23 18.31 -5.93 -11.63
N ARG A 24 17.97 -7.06 -11.00
CA ARG A 24 17.16 -7.05 -9.78
C ARG A 24 17.88 -6.35 -8.61
N LYS A 25 19.18 -6.53 -8.47
CA LYS A 25 19.99 -5.82 -7.47
C LYS A 25 20.04 -4.32 -7.74
N GLU A 26 20.20 -3.94 -9.00
CA GLU A 26 20.16 -2.53 -9.41
C GLU A 26 18.81 -1.88 -9.10
N ILE A 27 17.70 -2.52 -9.48
CA ILE A 27 16.34 -2.05 -9.15
C ILE A 27 16.18 -1.95 -7.63
N PHE A 28 16.62 -2.93 -6.86
CA PHE A 28 16.56 -2.90 -5.40
C PHE A 28 17.29 -1.66 -4.83
N CYS A 29 18.51 -1.40 -5.28
CA CYS A 29 19.26 -0.22 -4.83
C CYS A 29 18.58 1.09 -5.24
N ASN A 30 18.03 1.17 -6.45
CA ASN A 30 17.33 2.36 -6.92
C ASN A 30 16.04 2.62 -6.12
N MET A 31 15.31 1.56 -5.76
CA MET A 31 14.11 1.67 -4.93
C MET A 31 14.41 2.25 -3.54
N LEU A 32 15.57 1.95 -2.95
CA LEU A 32 15.98 2.53 -1.66
C LEU A 32 16.18 4.05 -1.73
N LEU A 33 16.43 4.60 -2.90
CA LEU A 33 16.61 6.05 -3.13
C LEU A 33 15.32 6.78 -3.52
N SER A 34 14.22 6.04 -3.71
CA SER A 34 12.94 6.65 -4.06
C SER A 34 12.35 7.36 -2.85
N PRO A 35 11.82 8.60 -2.99
CA PRO A 35 11.20 9.32 -1.87
C PRO A 35 9.90 8.68 -1.37
N VAL A 36 9.26 7.84 -2.20
CA VAL A 36 8.03 7.11 -1.87
C VAL A 36 8.12 5.69 -2.39
N MET A 37 7.76 4.72 -1.56
CA MET A 37 7.61 3.32 -1.95
C MET A 37 6.27 2.77 -1.47
N HIS A 38 5.57 2.09 -2.37
CA HIS A 38 4.37 1.33 -2.05
C HIS A 38 4.74 -0.11 -1.70
N THR A 39 4.15 -0.64 -0.64
CA THR A 39 4.30 -2.07 -0.29
C THR A 39 2.97 -2.67 0.11
N ASP A 40 2.83 -3.95 -0.17
CA ASP A 40 1.68 -4.76 0.22
C ASP A 40 2.12 -6.22 0.39
N CYS A 41 1.34 -6.99 1.14
CA CYS A 41 1.60 -8.40 1.38
C CYS A 41 0.35 -9.24 1.13
N THR A 42 0.36 -10.02 0.07
CA THR A 42 -0.75 -10.92 -0.26
C THR A 42 -0.47 -12.36 0.13
N ASN A 43 -1.53 -13.09 0.51
CA ASN A 43 -1.47 -14.51 0.81
C ASN A 43 -1.35 -15.33 -0.47
N ALA A 44 -0.53 -16.37 -0.42
CA ALA A 44 -0.38 -17.38 -1.47
C ALA A 44 -0.43 -18.79 -0.85
N ARG A 45 -0.68 -19.79 -1.67
CA ARG A 45 -0.57 -21.20 -1.25
C ARG A 45 0.43 -21.93 -2.12
N VAL A 46 1.38 -22.61 -1.48
CA VAL A 46 2.38 -23.45 -2.16
C VAL A 46 2.29 -24.85 -1.56
N ASN A 47 1.92 -25.82 -2.38
CA ASN A 47 1.71 -27.24 -1.96
C ASN A 47 0.73 -27.39 -0.76
N GLY A 48 -0.29 -26.53 -0.69
CA GLY A 48 -1.29 -26.55 0.40
C GLY A 48 -0.88 -25.75 1.65
N GLU A 49 0.36 -25.33 1.76
CA GLU A 49 0.86 -24.51 2.87
C GLU A 49 0.70 -23.02 2.58
N SER A 50 0.49 -22.23 3.65
CA SER A 50 0.40 -20.78 3.56
C SER A 50 1.76 -20.19 3.24
N SER A 51 1.79 -19.30 2.27
CA SER A 51 2.94 -18.51 1.84
C SER A 51 2.50 -17.07 1.58
N TYR A 52 3.45 -16.18 1.39
CA TYR A 52 3.19 -14.76 1.25
C TYR A 52 4.01 -14.19 0.10
N VAL A 53 3.47 -13.19 -0.57
CA VAL A 53 4.19 -12.42 -1.59
C VAL A 53 4.15 -10.96 -1.18
N PHE A 54 5.32 -10.43 -0.83
CA PHE A 54 5.51 -9.00 -0.65
C PHE A 54 5.77 -8.36 -1.99
N VAL A 55 5.16 -7.21 -2.22
CA VAL A 55 5.41 -6.36 -3.39
C VAL A 55 5.99 -5.04 -2.91
N CYS A 56 7.01 -4.55 -3.61
CA CYS A 56 7.55 -3.21 -3.45
C CYS A 56 7.47 -2.53 -4.81
N ALA A 57 6.91 -1.34 -4.87
CA ALA A 57 6.73 -0.57 -6.10
C ALA A 57 7.06 0.90 -5.86
N VAL A 58 7.69 1.55 -6.83
CA VAL A 58 8.02 2.98 -6.77
C VAL A 58 7.43 3.72 -7.96
N PRO A 59 7.28 5.07 -7.90
CA PRO A 59 6.57 5.85 -8.91
C PRO A 59 7.14 5.77 -10.33
N ASP A 60 8.41 5.41 -10.50
CA ASP A 60 9.03 5.21 -11.83
C ASP A 60 8.54 3.96 -12.58
N GLY A 61 7.66 3.16 -11.94
CA GLY A 61 7.12 1.92 -12.47
C GLY A 61 7.94 0.67 -12.14
N SER A 62 9.05 0.80 -11.41
CA SER A 62 9.83 -0.34 -10.94
C SER A 62 9.06 -1.13 -9.88
N VAL A 63 9.05 -2.46 -10.02
CA VAL A 63 8.35 -3.37 -9.10
C VAL A 63 9.21 -4.59 -8.80
N LEU A 64 9.30 -4.94 -7.51
CA LEU A 64 9.92 -6.19 -7.04
C LEU A 64 8.93 -7.02 -6.22
N TYR A 65 8.98 -8.33 -6.43
CA TYR A 65 8.19 -9.32 -5.70
C TYR A 65 9.10 -10.24 -4.88
N PHE A 66 8.69 -10.51 -3.64
CA PHE A 66 9.43 -11.37 -2.71
C PHE A 66 8.51 -12.45 -2.16
N ALA A 67 8.73 -13.70 -2.58
CA ALA A 67 8.03 -14.86 -2.00
C ALA A 67 8.63 -15.22 -0.64
N ARG A 68 7.78 -15.41 0.37
CA ARG A 68 8.16 -15.69 1.76
C ARG A 68 7.29 -16.77 2.37
N GLY A 69 7.87 -17.56 3.28
CA GLY A 69 7.12 -18.53 4.07
C GLY A 69 6.43 -17.95 5.30
N LYS A 70 6.75 -16.70 5.66
CA LYS A 70 6.19 -16.01 6.83
C LYS A 70 5.76 -14.59 6.50
N LYS A 71 4.83 -14.06 7.28
CA LYS A 71 4.40 -12.66 7.32
C LYS A 71 5.15 -11.90 8.41
N GLY A 72 4.87 -10.60 8.56
CA GLY A 72 5.45 -9.76 9.60
C GLY A 72 6.96 -9.53 9.40
N HIS A 73 7.67 -9.26 10.48
CA HIS A 73 9.10 -8.92 10.43
C HIS A 73 9.97 -9.98 9.74
N ASP A 74 9.68 -11.26 9.97
CA ASP A 74 10.41 -12.37 9.33
C ASP A 74 10.20 -12.39 7.80
N GLY A 75 9.04 -11.98 7.34
CA GLY A 75 8.73 -11.88 5.91
C GLY A 75 9.37 -10.67 5.24
N ILE A 76 9.53 -9.57 5.97
CA ILE A 76 10.14 -8.32 5.47
C ILE A 76 11.65 -8.48 5.27
N LYS A 77 12.33 -9.33 6.04
CA LYS A 77 13.77 -9.56 5.92
C LYS A 77 14.21 -9.84 4.48
N GLY A 78 15.21 -9.09 4.00
CA GLY A 78 15.73 -9.19 2.63
C GLY A 78 14.76 -8.70 1.56
N THR A 79 13.73 -7.94 1.91
CA THR A 79 12.95 -7.12 0.99
C THR A 79 13.48 -5.68 1.00
N VAL A 80 13.04 -4.85 0.04
CA VAL A 80 13.41 -3.43 0.03
C VAL A 80 12.94 -2.70 1.28
N VAL A 81 11.81 -3.13 1.86
CA VAL A 81 11.22 -2.51 3.07
C VAL A 81 12.16 -2.55 4.26
N GLU A 82 12.99 -3.61 4.40
CA GLU A 82 13.88 -3.77 5.56
C GLU A 82 14.82 -2.58 5.76
N ASP A 83 15.39 -2.08 4.65
CA ASP A 83 16.41 -1.02 4.66
C ASP A 83 15.87 0.34 4.20
N TYR A 84 14.58 0.43 3.87
CA TYR A 84 13.96 1.64 3.34
C TYR A 84 13.79 2.71 4.43
N GLN A 85 14.18 3.96 4.13
CA GLN A 85 14.23 5.06 5.11
C GLN A 85 13.35 6.27 4.76
N GLU A 86 12.62 6.24 3.65
CA GLU A 86 11.78 7.34 3.20
C GLU A 86 10.28 7.04 3.45
N THR A 87 9.36 7.69 2.74
CA THR A 87 7.92 7.52 2.93
C THR A 87 7.40 6.18 2.40
N LEU A 88 6.83 5.37 3.28
CA LEU A 88 6.25 4.07 2.96
C LEU A 88 4.73 4.17 2.86
N VAL A 89 4.17 3.81 1.71
CA VAL A 89 2.72 3.68 1.50
C VAL A 89 2.34 2.21 1.67
N HIS A 90 1.49 1.88 2.64
CA HIS A 90 1.15 0.49 2.99
C HIS A 90 -0.30 0.36 3.48
N ASP A 91 -0.76 -0.87 3.70
CA ASP A 91 -2.01 -1.14 4.40
C ASP A 91 -1.87 -0.88 5.91
N HIS A 92 -2.95 -1.07 6.68
CA HIS A 92 -2.96 -0.86 8.14
C HIS A 92 -2.22 -1.96 8.93
N ASP A 93 -1.36 -2.79 8.31
CA ASP A 93 -0.56 -3.79 9.04
C ASP A 93 0.50 -3.08 9.90
N VAL A 94 0.35 -3.21 11.21
CA VAL A 94 1.21 -2.57 12.22
C VAL A 94 2.70 -2.88 12.06
N THR A 95 3.03 -3.95 11.34
CA THR A 95 4.43 -4.33 11.08
C THR A 95 5.15 -3.27 10.26
N PHE A 96 4.48 -2.67 9.28
CA PHE A 96 5.10 -1.70 8.38
C PHE A 96 5.47 -0.38 9.06
N TYR A 97 4.78 0.02 10.13
CA TYR A 97 5.11 1.24 10.89
C TYR A 97 6.47 1.23 11.59
N LYS A 98 7.19 0.10 11.55
CA LYS A 98 8.56 -0.01 12.06
C LYS A 98 9.65 0.20 11.01
N TYR A 99 9.27 0.44 9.76
CA TYR A 99 10.16 0.64 8.62
C TYR A 99 9.83 1.97 7.94
N GLY A 100 10.81 2.57 7.29
CA GLY A 100 10.65 3.93 6.74
C GLY A 100 10.66 5.00 7.84
N THR A 101 10.59 6.26 7.44
CA THR A 101 10.53 7.42 8.35
C THR A 101 9.20 8.17 8.23
N GLY A 102 8.54 8.08 7.08
CA GLY A 102 7.20 8.60 6.83
C GLY A 102 6.23 7.47 6.49
N HIS A 103 4.96 7.63 6.86
CA HIS A 103 3.93 6.63 6.59
C HIS A 103 2.69 7.26 5.99
N GLN A 104 2.14 6.58 4.99
CA GLN A 104 0.82 6.85 4.46
C GLN A 104 0.06 5.54 4.30
N GLU A 105 -1.14 5.47 4.83
CA GLU A 105 -2.01 4.33 4.55
C GLU A 105 -2.51 4.36 3.10
N CYS A 106 -2.53 3.21 2.47
CA CYS A 106 -2.99 3.06 1.10
C CYS A 106 -4.47 3.44 0.98
N LEU A 107 -4.78 4.50 0.25
CA LEU A 107 -6.15 5.00 0.09
C LEU A 107 -7.13 3.96 -0.47
N ALA A 108 -6.65 3.01 -1.28
CA ALA A 108 -7.49 1.91 -1.77
C ALA A 108 -7.95 0.99 -0.63
N HIS A 109 -7.11 0.76 0.39
CA HIS A 109 -7.46 0.02 1.59
C HIS A 109 -8.38 0.83 2.49
N VAL A 110 -8.07 2.11 2.72
CA VAL A 110 -8.92 3.02 3.51
C VAL A 110 -10.33 3.09 2.93
N LEU A 111 -10.48 3.28 1.62
CA LEU A 111 -11.80 3.29 0.96
C LEU A 111 -12.54 1.95 1.10
N ARG A 112 -11.83 0.83 1.08
CA ARG A 112 -12.43 -0.50 1.32
C ARG A 112 -12.91 -0.64 2.75
N TYR A 113 -12.12 -0.23 3.75
CA TYR A 113 -12.51 -0.26 5.16
C TYR A 113 -13.72 0.63 5.43
N LEU A 114 -13.77 1.83 4.84
CA LEU A 114 -14.93 2.71 4.93
C LEU A 114 -16.16 2.09 4.29
N LYS A 115 -16.01 1.42 3.16
CA LYS A 115 -17.12 0.69 2.52
C LYS A 115 -17.63 -0.46 3.39
N ASP A 116 -16.74 -1.26 3.96
CA ASP A 116 -17.09 -2.34 4.87
C ASP A 116 -17.79 -1.78 6.13
N SER A 117 -17.32 -0.63 6.67
CA SER A 117 -17.99 0.07 7.76
C SER A 117 -19.42 0.51 7.36
N MET A 118 -19.60 1.09 6.18
CA MET A 118 -20.93 1.49 5.68
C MET A 118 -21.91 0.31 5.57
N ASP A 119 -21.41 -0.87 5.23
CA ASP A 119 -22.23 -2.08 5.08
C ASP A 119 -22.60 -2.68 6.46
N ASN A 120 -21.70 -2.59 7.44
CA ASN A 120 -21.83 -3.16 8.78
C ASN A 120 -22.45 -2.20 9.81
N GLU A 121 -22.24 -0.89 9.67
CA GLU A 121 -22.65 0.16 10.60
C GLU A 121 -23.56 1.17 9.89
N LYS A 122 -24.75 0.72 9.50
CA LYS A 122 -25.68 1.48 8.64
C LYS A 122 -26.23 2.75 9.28
N ASP A 123 -26.25 2.79 10.60
CA ASP A 123 -26.73 3.93 11.38
C ASP A 123 -25.69 5.05 11.54
N ARG A 124 -24.45 4.81 11.12
CA ARG A 124 -23.37 5.79 11.11
C ARG A 124 -23.38 6.63 9.85
N THR A 125 -23.02 7.90 9.98
CA THR A 125 -22.98 8.84 8.86
C THR A 125 -21.57 9.24 8.46
N TRP A 126 -20.65 9.27 9.42
CA TRP A 126 -19.25 9.68 9.21
C TRP A 126 -18.53 8.85 8.15
N ASN A 127 -18.75 7.52 8.13
CA ASN A 127 -18.08 6.61 7.21
C ASN A 127 -18.40 6.93 5.75
N ARG A 128 -19.68 7.22 5.47
CA ARG A 128 -20.14 7.62 4.11
C ARG A 128 -19.60 8.98 3.72
N GLN A 129 -19.60 9.93 4.64
CA GLN A 129 -19.07 11.28 4.40
C GLN A 129 -17.57 11.24 4.15
N MET A 130 -16.81 10.47 4.95
CA MET A 130 -15.36 10.31 4.77
C MET A 130 -15.04 9.61 3.44
N HIS A 131 -15.77 8.55 3.11
CA HIS A 131 -15.59 7.85 1.84
C HIS A 131 -15.79 8.81 0.64
N SER A 132 -16.86 9.62 0.67
CA SER A 132 -17.14 10.61 -0.38
C SER A 132 -16.04 11.67 -0.46
N LEU A 133 -15.61 12.21 0.68
CA LEU A 133 -14.57 13.22 0.74
C LEU A 133 -13.25 12.71 0.14
N ILE A 134 -12.81 11.51 0.50
CA ILE A 134 -11.57 10.93 -0.05
C ILE A 134 -11.69 10.73 -1.58
N GLN A 135 -12.84 10.30 -2.08
CA GLN A 135 -13.05 10.17 -3.52
C GLN A 135 -13.01 11.54 -4.24
N GLU A 136 -13.58 12.57 -3.65
CA GLU A 136 -13.53 13.94 -4.17
C GLU A 136 -12.07 14.46 -4.21
N MET A 137 -11.29 14.25 -3.15
CA MET A 137 -9.87 14.61 -3.09
C MET A 137 -9.05 13.88 -4.17
N ILE A 138 -9.27 12.58 -4.35
CA ILE A 138 -8.62 11.79 -5.40
C ILE A 138 -9.01 12.32 -6.78
N HIS A 139 -10.30 12.61 -7.00
CA HIS A 139 -10.78 13.16 -8.26
C HIS A 139 -10.16 14.51 -8.56
N TYR A 140 -10.13 15.40 -7.57
CA TYR A 140 -9.50 16.71 -7.68
C TYR A 140 -8.01 16.57 -8.05
N ARG A 141 -7.24 15.75 -7.32
CA ARG A 141 -5.80 15.54 -7.60
C ARG A 141 -5.56 14.96 -9.01
N ASN A 142 -6.40 14.04 -9.45
CA ASN A 142 -6.29 13.43 -10.78
C ASN A 142 -6.69 14.40 -11.90
N GLY A 143 -7.41 15.45 -11.60
CA GLY A 143 -7.75 16.53 -12.55
C GLY A 143 -6.61 17.54 -12.77
N LEU A 144 -5.63 17.57 -11.86
CA LEU A 144 -4.45 18.45 -11.99
C LEU A 144 -3.41 17.82 -12.91
N SER A 145 -2.72 18.63 -13.68
CA SER A 145 -1.53 18.21 -14.42
C SER A 145 -0.36 17.91 -13.47
N GLU A 146 0.69 17.21 -13.95
CA GLU A 146 1.86 16.85 -13.11
C GLU A 146 2.60 18.07 -12.53
N SER A 147 2.57 19.20 -13.25
CA SER A 147 3.23 20.45 -12.85
C SER A 147 2.32 21.44 -12.15
N GLU A 148 1.05 21.10 -11.95
CA GLU A 148 0.06 22.00 -11.34
C GLU A 148 -0.02 21.75 -9.85
N GLU A 149 0.25 22.80 -9.07
CA GLU A 149 0.09 22.76 -7.62
C GLU A 149 -1.39 22.85 -7.25
N PRO A 150 -1.84 22.10 -6.22
CA PRO A 150 -3.20 22.20 -5.72
C PRO A 150 -3.50 23.63 -5.23
N ASP A 151 -4.72 24.11 -5.53
CA ASP A 151 -5.18 25.41 -5.03
C ASP A 151 -5.26 25.37 -3.49
N PRO A 152 -4.55 26.31 -2.79
CA PRO A 152 -4.49 26.31 -1.32
C PRO A 152 -5.86 26.47 -0.65
N GLN A 153 -6.80 27.20 -1.27
CA GLN A 153 -8.13 27.35 -0.72
C GLN A 153 -8.91 26.02 -0.77
N THR A 154 -8.87 25.35 -1.91
CA THR A 154 -9.49 24.03 -2.09
C THR A 154 -8.91 22.99 -1.11
N VAL A 155 -7.60 23.01 -0.91
CA VAL A 155 -6.94 22.14 0.08
C VAL A 155 -7.44 22.43 1.49
N SER A 156 -7.51 23.72 1.88
CA SER A 156 -8.02 24.14 3.18
C SER A 156 -9.49 23.69 3.41
N GLU A 157 -10.33 23.82 2.39
CA GLU A 157 -11.74 23.36 2.44
C GLU A 157 -11.82 21.84 2.66
N PHE A 158 -10.97 21.04 1.99
CA PHE A 158 -10.89 19.60 2.24
C PHE A 158 -10.43 19.27 3.65
N GLU A 159 -9.43 19.99 4.18
CA GLU A 159 -8.95 19.79 5.55
C GLU A 159 -10.02 20.11 6.61
N GLU A 160 -10.78 21.18 6.43
CA GLU A 160 -11.88 21.55 7.34
C GLU A 160 -13.00 20.50 7.32
N ARG A 161 -13.37 20.05 6.14
CA ARG A 161 -14.37 18.97 5.98
C ARG A 161 -13.87 17.66 6.64
N TYR A 162 -12.60 17.31 6.45
CA TYR A 162 -11.98 16.15 7.08
C TYR A 162 -12.08 16.20 8.61
N LYS A 163 -11.68 17.34 9.21
CA LYS A 163 -11.75 17.56 10.66
C LYS A 163 -13.19 17.47 11.18
N THR A 164 -14.13 18.06 10.43
CA THR A 164 -15.57 18.00 10.78
C THR A 164 -16.08 16.58 10.80
N ILE A 165 -15.74 15.76 9.79
CA ILE A 165 -16.16 14.37 9.71
C ILE A 165 -15.54 13.53 10.85
N LEU A 166 -14.30 13.80 11.23
CA LEU A 166 -13.66 13.14 12.39
C LEU A 166 -14.38 13.50 13.70
N SER A 167 -14.83 14.73 13.87
CA SER A 167 -15.63 15.13 15.02
C SER A 167 -16.97 14.37 15.05
N ILE A 168 -17.65 14.27 13.91
CA ILE A 168 -18.90 13.49 13.80
C ILE A 168 -18.63 12.02 14.16
N ALA A 169 -17.54 11.45 13.70
CA ALA A 169 -17.16 10.07 14.05
C ALA A 169 -16.96 9.91 15.56
N GLY A 170 -16.28 10.87 16.21
CA GLY A 170 -16.11 10.88 17.65
C GLY A 170 -17.46 10.88 18.39
N ASP A 171 -18.35 11.77 18.00
CA ASP A 171 -19.69 11.88 18.59
C ASP A 171 -20.55 10.61 18.37
N GLU A 172 -20.46 10.01 17.17
CA GLU A 172 -21.21 8.81 16.85
C GLU A 172 -20.74 7.55 17.59
N TYR A 173 -19.49 7.53 18.10
CA TYR A 173 -18.94 6.42 18.89
C TYR A 173 -18.82 6.72 20.38
N ASP A 174 -19.28 7.88 20.86
CA ASP A 174 -19.04 8.36 22.23
C ASP A 174 -17.54 8.28 22.59
N TYR A 175 -16.66 8.61 21.61
CA TYR A 175 -15.21 8.49 21.75
C TYR A 175 -14.63 9.70 22.47
N GLU A 176 -14.02 9.46 23.62
CA GLU A 176 -13.17 10.43 24.30
C GLU A 176 -11.69 10.10 23.95
N PRO A 177 -10.96 11.02 23.26
CA PRO A 177 -9.54 10.78 22.98
C PRO A 177 -8.76 10.73 24.30
N PRO A 178 -7.74 9.85 24.41
CA PRO A 178 -6.87 9.83 25.57
C PRO A 178 -6.17 11.18 25.74
N GLY A 179 -6.23 11.72 26.97
CA GLY A 179 -5.59 12.99 27.34
C GLY A 179 -4.07 12.95 27.33
#